data_ddff4966f11aeb896467190a41dbf735
#
_entry.id   ddff4966f11aeb896467190a41dbf735
#
_cell.length_a   1.000
_cell.length_b   1.000
_cell.length_c   1.000
_cell.angle_alpha   90.00
_cell.angle_beta   90.00
_cell.angle_gamma   90.00
#
_symmetry.space_group_name_H-M   'P 1'
#
loop_
_entity.id
_entity.type
_entity.pdbx_description
1 polymer ?
#
loop_
_entity_poly.entity_id
_entity_poly.type
_entity_poly.pdbx_seq_one_letter_code
_entity_poly.pdbx_strand_id
1 'polypeptide(L)'
;MKFKINNREWTITEVSQQAIKNMQNIRRANEEENLKSVDTRYYGITYCDTLKIYIDEDLPTARKKSTLIHELTHCYIDNYITHCEKQYSEEDVADIVANSYDIIHEIVDKYFEVENGCK
;
A
#
# COMPACT_ATOMS: atom_id res chain seq x y z
N MET A 1 8.23 3.29 -9.41
CA MET A 1 8.65 4.60 -8.84
C MET A 1 9.22 4.39 -7.46
N LYS A 2 10.27 5.12 -7.14
CA LYS A 2 10.87 5.10 -5.80
C LYS A 2 10.50 6.35 -5.03
N PHE A 3 10.30 6.19 -3.72
CA PHE A 3 10.00 7.32 -2.83
C PHE A 3 10.58 7.03 -1.46
N LYS A 4 10.67 8.06 -0.61
CA LYS A 4 11.17 7.89 0.74
C LYS A 4 10.12 8.25 1.78
N ILE A 5 10.00 7.42 2.80
CA ILE A 5 9.26 7.72 4.01
C ILE A 5 10.21 7.45 5.18
N ASN A 6 10.35 8.42 6.06
CA ASN A 6 11.22 8.31 7.24
C ASN A 6 12.63 7.86 6.85
N ASN A 7 13.15 8.42 5.76
CA ASN A 7 14.48 8.15 5.24
C ASN A 7 14.72 6.72 4.75
N ARG A 8 13.66 5.93 4.57
CA ARG A 8 13.73 4.61 3.97
C ARG A 8 13.18 4.66 2.55
N GLU A 9 13.87 4.01 1.62
CA GLU A 9 13.44 4.01 0.22
C GLU A 9 12.49 2.87 -0.06
N TRP A 10 11.32 3.21 -0.60
CA TRP A 10 10.28 2.28 -1.00
C TRP A 10 10.14 2.28 -2.51
N THR A 11 9.58 1.20 -3.05
CA THR A 11 9.33 1.09 -4.49
C THR A 11 7.86 0.75 -4.74
N ILE A 12 7.25 1.43 -5.73
CA ILE A 12 5.91 1.13 -6.22
C ILE A 12 6.04 0.51 -7.60
N THR A 13 5.43 -0.66 -7.81
CA THR A 13 5.47 -1.37 -9.08
C THR A 13 4.05 -1.83 -9.46
N GLU A 14 3.67 -1.63 -10.72
CA GLU A 14 2.42 -2.16 -11.24
C GLU A 14 2.67 -3.57 -11.79
N VAL A 15 1.80 -4.50 -11.43
CA VAL A 15 1.91 -5.89 -11.84
C VAL A 15 0.55 -6.45 -12.21
N SER A 16 0.53 -7.64 -12.80
CA SER A 16 -0.71 -8.29 -13.18
C SER A 16 -1.54 -8.70 -11.96
N GLN A 17 -2.84 -8.83 -12.17
CA GLN A 17 -3.74 -9.34 -11.12
C GLN A 17 -3.31 -10.72 -10.65
N GLN A 18 -2.87 -11.58 -11.57
CA GLN A 18 -2.42 -12.93 -11.20
C GLN A 18 -1.24 -12.88 -10.25
N ALA A 19 -0.29 -11.96 -10.48
CA ALA A 19 0.85 -11.81 -9.60
C ALA A 19 0.40 -11.35 -8.20
N ILE A 20 -0.53 -10.41 -8.11
CA ILE A 20 -1.04 -9.94 -6.82
C ILE A 20 -1.81 -11.04 -6.09
N LYS A 21 -2.65 -11.80 -6.79
CA LYS A 21 -3.35 -12.94 -6.20
C LYS A 21 -2.37 -13.95 -5.61
N ASN A 22 -1.32 -14.27 -6.35
CA ASN A 22 -0.32 -15.21 -5.88
C ASN A 22 0.37 -14.70 -4.61
N MET A 23 0.73 -13.42 -4.58
CA MET A 23 1.35 -12.80 -3.41
C MET A 23 0.43 -12.85 -2.19
N GLN A 24 -0.85 -12.51 -2.37
CA GLN A 24 -1.81 -12.52 -1.26
C GLN A 24 -2.07 -13.94 -0.76
N ASN A 25 -2.19 -14.91 -1.66
CA ASN A 25 -2.42 -16.30 -1.27
C ASN A 25 -1.23 -16.85 -0.50
N ILE A 26 -0.01 -16.54 -0.91
CA ILE A 26 1.20 -16.94 -0.19
C ILE A 26 1.23 -16.32 1.19
N ARG A 27 0.92 -15.03 1.31
CA ARG A 27 0.87 -14.35 2.60
C ARG A 27 -0.16 -14.98 3.53
N ARG A 28 -1.37 -15.24 3.03
CA ARG A 28 -2.44 -15.86 3.83
C ARG A 28 -2.04 -17.25 4.31
N ALA A 29 -1.42 -18.03 3.45
CA ALA A 29 -0.95 -19.36 3.82
C ALA A 29 0.13 -19.33 4.91
N ASN A 30 0.98 -18.29 4.89
CA ASN A 30 2.04 -18.15 5.88
C ASN A 30 1.53 -17.61 7.22
N GLU A 31 0.50 -16.76 7.19
CA GLU A 31 -0.02 -16.11 8.40
C GLU A 31 -1.05 -16.98 9.11
N GLU A 32 -1.87 -17.72 8.35
CA GLU A 32 -2.92 -18.55 8.92
C GLU A 32 -2.95 -19.89 8.19
N GLU A 33 -2.43 -20.91 8.85
CA GLU A 33 -2.22 -22.25 8.27
C GLU A 33 -3.44 -22.88 7.64
N ASN A 34 -4.63 -22.57 8.13
CA ASN A 34 -5.85 -23.24 7.69
C ASN A 34 -6.66 -22.42 6.69
N LEU A 35 -6.15 -21.28 6.25
CA LEU A 35 -6.88 -20.48 5.28
C LEU A 35 -6.72 -21.05 3.89
N LYS A 36 -7.84 -21.24 3.20
CA LYS A 36 -7.80 -21.66 1.81
C LYS A 36 -7.54 -20.45 0.93
N SER A 37 -6.89 -20.67 -0.20
CA SER A 37 -6.77 -19.65 -1.23
C SER A 37 -8.16 -19.22 -1.68
N VAL A 38 -8.34 -17.92 -1.85
CA VAL A 38 -9.61 -17.39 -2.34
C VAL A 38 -9.42 -16.78 -3.73
N ASP A 39 -10.44 -16.91 -4.56
CA ASP A 39 -10.42 -16.31 -5.89
C ASP A 39 -11.05 -14.93 -5.81
N THR A 40 -10.40 -14.05 -5.07
CA THR A 40 -10.84 -12.68 -4.87
C THR A 40 -9.89 -11.76 -5.61
N ARG A 41 -10.43 -10.73 -6.25
CA ARG A 41 -9.58 -9.73 -6.88
C ARG A 41 -8.98 -8.83 -5.81
N TYR A 42 -7.67 -8.67 -5.87
CA TYR A 42 -6.93 -7.77 -5.00
C TYR A 42 -6.41 -6.59 -5.82
N TYR A 43 -6.38 -5.43 -5.25
CA TYR A 43 -5.94 -4.23 -5.95
C TYR A 43 -4.49 -3.88 -5.70
N GLY A 44 -3.96 -4.27 -4.54
CA GLY A 44 -2.58 -3.99 -4.20
C GLY A 44 -2.12 -4.78 -2.99
N ILE A 45 -0.83 -4.69 -2.70
CA ILE A 45 -0.23 -5.32 -1.53
C ILE A 45 1.01 -4.54 -1.12
N THR A 46 1.23 -4.42 0.19
CA THR A 46 2.39 -3.75 0.78
C THR A 46 3.24 -4.75 1.55
N TYR A 47 4.54 -4.75 1.27
CA TYR A 47 5.52 -5.53 2.02
C TYR A 47 6.38 -4.58 2.84
N CYS A 48 6.15 -4.53 4.15
CA CYS A 48 6.86 -3.62 5.03
C CYS A 48 8.30 -4.04 5.32
N ASP A 49 8.60 -5.33 5.23
CA ASP A 49 9.94 -5.84 5.46
C ASP A 49 10.88 -5.61 4.28
N THR A 50 10.36 -5.62 3.06
CA THR A 50 11.17 -5.37 1.86
C THR A 50 10.94 -3.99 1.24
N LEU A 51 10.07 -3.19 1.83
CA LEU A 51 9.77 -1.80 1.42
C LEU A 51 9.24 -1.72 -0.01
N LYS A 52 8.25 -2.56 -0.31
CA LYS A 52 7.68 -2.64 -1.66
C LYS A 52 6.17 -2.57 -1.65
N ILE A 53 5.62 -1.85 -2.62
CA ILE A 53 4.19 -1.80 -2.90
C ILE A 53 3.96 -2.32 -4.32
N TYR A 54 2.99 -3.20 -4.48
CA TYR A 54 2.56 -3.69 -5.79
C TYR A 54 1.10 -3.32 -6.00
N ILE A 55 0.78 -2.83 -7.19
CA ILE A 55 -0.58 -2.40 -7.57
C ILE A 55 -0.97 -3.09 -8.86
N ASP A 56 -2.24 -3.49 -8.97
CA ASP A 56 -2.79 -4.07 -10.18
C ASP A 56 -2.72 -3.07 -11.34
N GLU A 57 -2.02 -3.46 -12.40
CA GLU A 57 -1.77 -2.60 -13.55
C GLU A 57 -3.04 -2.27 -14.35
N ASP A 58 -4.08 -3.08 -14.23
CA ASP A 58 -5.30 -2.93 -15.04
C ASP A 58 -6.40 -2.13 -14.35
N LEU A 59 -6.13 -1.53 -13.20
CA LEU A 59 -7.12 -0.71 -12.51
C LEU A 59 -7.37 0.61 -13.26
N PRO A 60 -8.63 1.07 -13.29
CA PRO A 60 -8.90 2.44 -13.74
C PRO A 60 -8.16 3.45 -12.86
N THR A 61 -7.83 4.61 -13.40
CA THR A 61 -7.03 5.63 -12.71
C THR A 61 -7.57 5.98 -11.32
N ALA A 62 -8.87 6.18 -11.20
CA ALA A 62 -9.47 6.52 -9.89
C ALA A 62 -9.29 5.41 -8.86
N ARG A 63 -9.43 4.16 -9.29
CA ARG A 63 -9.22 3.00 -8.41
C ARG A 63 -7.74 2.83 -8.07
N LYS A 64 -6.87 3.05 -9.02
CA LYS A 64 -5.43 3.04 -8.79
C LYS A 64 -5.04 4.06 -7.73
N LYS A 65 -5.59 5.26 -7.82
CA LYS A 65 -5.31 6.34 -6.87
C LYS A 65 -5.75 5.95 -5.45
N SER A 66 -6.99 5.47 -5.30
CA SER A 66 -7.49 5.08 -3.97
C SER A 66 -6.71 3.89 -3.41
N THR A 67 -6.33 2.95 -4.26
CA THR A 67 -5.52 1.80 -3.85
C THR A 67 -4.13 2.25 -3.38
N LEU A 68 -3.50 3.15 -4.12
CA LEU A 68 -2.20 3.67 -3.73
C LEU A 68 -2.25 4.39 -2.38
N ILE A 69 -3.28 5.19 -2.15
CA ILE A 69 -3.49 5.85 -0.85
C ILE A 69 -3.61 4.80 0.25
N HIS A 70 -4.38 3.74 0.01
CA HIS A 70 -4.55 2.64 0.96
C HIS A 70 -3.20 1.99 1.32
N GLU A 71 -2.42 1.64 0.30
CA GLU A 71 -1.12 0.98 0.53
C GLU A 71 -0.10 1.92 1.18
N LEU A 72 -0.10 3.19 0.80
CA LEU A 72 0.77 4.19 1.44
C LEU A 72 0.41 4.42 2.91
N THR A 73 -0.86 4.23 3.27
CA THR A 73 -1.28 4.30 4.66
C THR A 73 -0.64 3.18 5.47
N HIS A 74 -0.54 1.97 4.91
CA HIS A 74 0.21 0.88 5.57
C HIS A 74 1.67 1.26 5.78
N CYS A 75 2.30 1.90 4.78
CA CYS A 75 3.68 2.38 4.91
C CYS A 75 3.82 3.40 6.04
N TYR A 76 2.88 4.35 6.12
CA TYR A 76 2.90 5.36 7.17
C TYR A 76 2.80 4.72 8.55
N ILE A 77 1.86 3.81 8.71
CA ILE A 77 1.66 3.11 9.99
C ILE A 77 2.91 2.34 10.38
N ASP A 78 3.49 1.59 9.44
CA ASP A 78 4.71 0.83 9.69
C ASP A 78 5.88 1.70 10.15
N ASN A 79 6.01 2.90 9.57
CA ASN A 79 7.16 3.76 9.82
C ASN A 79 6.99 4.68 11.03
N TYR A 80 5.76 5.05 11.37
CA TYR A 80 5.54 6.09 12.40
C TYR A 80 4.72 5.63 13.59
N ILE A 81 4.00 4.52 13.50
CA ILE A 81 3.20 4.01 14.61
C ILE A 81 3.90 2.79 15.20
N THR A 82 4.44 2.94 16.38
CA THR A 82 5.34 1.93 16.96
C THR A 82 4.75 1.11 18.11
N HIS A 83 3.51 1.37 18.51
CA HIS A 83 2.92 0.58 19.58
C HIS A 83 2.58 -0.83 19.12
N CYS A 84 2.70 -1.78 20.05
CA CYS A 84 2.58 -3.21 19.74
C CYS A 84 1.17 -3.67 19.46
N GLU A 85 0.19 -3.00 20.04
CA GLU A 85 -1.20 -3.38 19.88
C GLU A 85 -1.77 -2.83 18.59
N LYS A 86 -2.41 -3.68 17.81
CA LYS A 86 -3.01 -3.28 16.53
C LYS A 86 -4.49 -2.94 16.72
N GLN A 87 -4.81 -2.26 17.79
CA GLN A 87 -6.13 -1.74 18.05
C GLN A 87 -6.08 -0.21 17.97
N TYR A 88 -6.96 0.34 17.17
CA TYR A 88 -6.97 1.77 16.93
C TYR A 88 -8.31 2.35 17.37
N SER A 89 -8.25 3.37 18.21
CA SER A 89 -9.44 4.14 18.55
C SER A 89 -9.81 5.06 17.40
N GLU A 90 -10.99 5.64 17.46
CA GLU A 90 -11.40 6.64 16.48
C GLU A 90 -10.43 7.82 16.46
N GLU A 91 -9.93 8.23 17.62
CA GLU A 91 -8.94 9.31 17.72
C GLU A 91 -7.62 8.93 17.05
N ASP A 92 -7.19 7.68 17.21
CA ASP A 92 -5.97 7.21 16.55
C ASP A 92 -6.13 7.27 15.02
N VAL A 93 -7.27 6.85 14.51
CA VAL A 93 -7.55 6.90 13.07
C VAL A 93 -7.55 8.34 12.58
N ALA A 94 -8.18 9.24 13.32
CA ALA A 94 -8.23 10.66 12.96
C ALA A 94 -6.83 11.25 12.91
N ASP A 95 -5.97 10.93 13.87
CA ASP A 95 -4.58 11.40 13.90
C ASP A 95 -3.78 10.83 12.72
N ILE A 96 -3.96 9.55 12.42
CA ILE A 96 -3.27 8.92 11.29
C ILE A 96 -3.65 9.64 9.99
N VAL A 97 -4.93 9.86 9.77
CA VAL A 97 -5.41 10.53 8.55
C VAL A 97 -4.85 11.97 8.46
N ALA A 98 -4.96 12.71 9.56
CA ALA A 98 -4.53 14.11 9.58
C ALA A 98 -3.01 14.26 9.38
N ASN A 99 -2.23 13.43 10.05
CA ASN A 99 -0.77 13.56 10.03
C ASN A 99 -0.13 12.95 8.79
N SER A 100 -0.77 11.96 8.16
CA SER A 100 -0.23 11.31 6.98
C SER A 100 -0.61 12.01 5.67
N TYR A 101 -1.56 12.94 5.72
CA TYR A 101 -2.16 13.51 4.51
C TYR A 101 -1.12 14.08 3.54
N ASP A 102 -0.28 14.98 4.00
CA ASP A 102 0.68 15.65 3.13
C ASP A 102 1.71 14.68 2.56
N ILE A 103 2.19 13.76 3.38
CA ILE A 103 3.17 12.76 2.96
C ILE A 103 2.58 11.88 1.86
N ILE A 104 1.40 11.34 2.11
CA ILE A 104 0.76 10.41 1.18
C ILE A 104 0.39 11.11 -0.12
N HIS A 105 -0.24 12.27 -0.03
CA HIS A 105 -0.70 12.96 -1.23
C HIS A 105 0.45 13.49 -2.09
N GLU A 106 1.55 13.88 -1.49
CA GLU A 106 2.75 14.25 -2.26
C GLU A 106 3.26 13.06 -3.09
N ILE A 107 3.31 11.89 -2.51
CA ILE A 107 3.75 10.69 -3.20
C ILE A 107 2.77 10.31 -4.32
N VAL A 108 1.48 10.35 -4.03
CA VAL A 108 0.43 10.04 -5.01
C VAL A 108 0.49 11.00 -6.20
N ASP A 109 0.62 12.29 -5.94
CA ASP A 109 0.71 13.28 -6.99
C ASP A 109 1.93 13.05 -7.88
N LYS A 110 3.07 12.77 -7.30
CA LYS A 110 4.29 12.45 -8.05
C LYS A 110 4.12 11.18 -8.89
N TYR A 111 3.48 10.17 -8.33
CA TYR A 111 3.28 8.92 -9.04
C TYR A 111 2.45 9.12 -10.30
N PHE A 112 1.32 9.80 -10.19
CA PHE A 112 0.44 10.02 -11.35
C PHE A 112 1.01 11.05 -12.32
N GLU A 113 1.80 11.99 -11.87
CA GLU A 113 2.51 12.91 -12.72
C GLU A 113 3.47 12.17 -13.64
N VAL A 114 4.26 11.25 -13.08
CA VAL A 114 5.21 10.42 -13.84
C VAL A 114 4.48 9.49 -14.80
N GLU A 115 3.45 8.77 -14.29
CA GLU A 115 2.69 7.81 -15.09
C GLU A 115 1.96 8.45 -16.27
N ASN A 116 1.50 9.66 -16.11
CA ASN A 116 0.77 10.35 -17.17
C ASN A 116 1.67 11.12 -18.14
N GLY A 117 2.98 10.93 -18.05
CA GLY A 117 3.94 11.61 -18.89
C GLY A 117 3.99 13.09 -18.62
N CYS A 118 3.59 13.48 -17.47
CA CYS A 118 3.53 14.78 -16.97
C CYS A 118 3.53 15.93 -17.85
N LYS A 119 3.08 16.74 -17.57
CA LYS A 119 2.77 17.99 -18.16
C LYS A 119 3.63 19.13 -17.77
#